data_c03d98f038cf3e77ad34ba294efa73e0
#
_entry.id   c03d98f038cf3e77ad34ba294efa73e0
#
_cell.length_a   1.000
_cell.length_b   1.000
_cell.length_c   1.000
_cell.angle_alpha   90.00
_cell.angle_beta   90.00
_cell.angle_gamma   90.00
#
_symmetry.space_group_name_H-M   'P 1'
#
loop_
_entity.id
_entity.type
_entity.pdbx_description
1 polymer ?
#
loop_
_entity_poly.entity_id
_entity_poly.type
_entity_poly.pdbx_seq_one_letter_code
_entity_poly.pdbx_strand_id
1 'polypeptide(L)'
;MKRLEKNIKLDYVYRFISSVDITSAIWVLYLSCKGFSLTQIGLVEGIFHIAKFILEIPTGAIADILGRKNSLIASRILAFLSSLIMIFGNSFGEIALGFIISAASLSLNSGSEEALVYDSLKALGKEKEYIKVNGILNFLIEVAQIFAVFIGGVLSDINFQLSYGVAAIISLASLIISLGFYESNKSNLKEKDIIKVHFKECFRIIKNEKRLMKIMIYFGILFSIDTTAHFYMQEYLSSMDFTRSEIAGIFVIKGILSAIGSKYAYIFHDKLGKKGVMKFVSIITGILLMVMYIKGITAIISFMLMGAMIGAAYPLSSNYINELIPSEQRATLISLDSMLFSFLMIGIFPAVGFAAQHLSMGLTFMILGFILIVEVIAAFYYNRDSN
;
A
#
# COMPACT_ATOMS: atom_id res chain seq x y z
N MET A 1 -31.93 -9.62 -8.96
CA MET A 1 -31.12 -10.76 -8.48
C MET A 1 -30.03 -11.15 -9.47
N LYS A 2 -30.28 -11.60 -10.69
CA LYS A 2 -29.23 -11.99 -11.69
C LYS A 2 -28.14 -10.91 -11.94
N ARG A 3 -28.50 -9.61 -11.91
CA ARG A 3 -27.53 -8.50 -12.10
C ARG A 3 -26.56 -8.34 -10.93
N LEU A 4 -27.01 -8.58 -9.69
CA LEU A 4 -26.18 -8.50 -8.50
C LEU A 4 -25.24 -9.72 -8.38
N GLU A 5 -25.70 -10.92 -8.77
CA GLU A 5 -24.81 -12.09 -8.88
C GLU A 5 -23.74 -11.89 -9.95
N LYS A 6 -24.05 -11.15 -11.02
CA LYS A 6 -23.05 -10.76 -12.02
C LYS A 6 -21.97 -9.83 -11.44
N ASN A 7 -22.31 -8.92 -10.51
CA ASN A 7 -21.31 -8.06 -9.84
C ASN A 7 -20.22 -8.89 -9.18
N ILE A 8 -20.59 -9.93 -8.43
CA ILE A 8 -19.61 -10.76 -7.71
C ILE A 8 -18.65 -11.46 -8.69
N LYS A 9 -19.19 -12.00 -9.79
CA LYS A 9 -18.37 -12.65 -10.83
C LYS A 9 -17.47 -11.65 -11.58
N LEU A 10 -17.98 -10.48 -11.89
CA LEU A 10 -17.21 -9.42 -12.53
C LEU A 10 -16.12 -8.90 -11.61
N ASP A 11 -16.36 -8.85 -10.29
CA ASP A 11 -15.41 -8.34 -9.34
C ASP A 11 -14.18 -9.26 -9.23
N TYR A 12 -14.32 -10.57 -9.32
CA TYR A 12 -13.17 -11.49 -9.41
C TYR A 12 -12.25 -11.13 -10.58
N VAL A 13 -12.83 -10.86 -11.75
CA VAL A 13 -12.05 -10.49 -12.95
C VAL A 13 -11.50 -9.07 -12.82
N TYR A 14 -12.32 -8.15 -12.32
CA TYR A 14 -11.94 -6.76 -12.12
C TYR A 14 -10.76 -6.65 -11.17
N ARG A 15 -10.84 -7.25 -9.98
CA ARG A 15 -9.77 -7.21 -8.97
C ARG A 15 -8.49 -7.85 -9.47
N PHE A 16 -8.59 -9.00 -10.12
CA PHE A 16 -7.40 -9.62 -10.71
C PHE A 16 -6.72 -8.67 -11.70
N ILE A 17 -7.46 -8.13 -12.68
CA ILE A 17 -6.88 -7.26 -13.71
C ILE A 17 -6.42 -5.93 -13.13
N SER A 18 -7.22 -5.29 -12.27
CA SER A 18 -6.88 -3.99 -11.67
C SER A 18 -5.69 -4.06 -10.70
N SER A 19 -5.39 -5.23 -10.15
CA SER A 19 -4.26 -5.46 -9.25
C SER A 19 -2.97 -5.84 -9.98
N VAL A 20 -2.99 -5.98 -11.31
CA VAL A 20 -1.79 -6.20 -12.13
C VAL A 20 -1.05 -4.86 -12.26
N ASP A 21 -0.34 -4.46 -11.21
CA ASP A 21 0.49 -3.25 -11.19
C ASP A 21 1.93 -3.59 -11.59
N ILE A 22 2.16 -3.63 -12.91
CA ILE A 22 3.47 -3.95 -13.48
C ILE A 22 4.51 -2.85 -13.27
N THR A 23 4.11 -1.68 -12.79
CA THR A 23 5.01 -0.53 -12.59
C THR A 23 5.57 -0.47 -11.18
N SER A 24 4.98 -1.19 -10.21
CA SER A 24 5.33 -1.12 -8.79
C SER A 24 6.80 -1.45 -8.49
N ALA A 25 7.39 -2.42 -9.19
CA ALA A 25 8.78 -2.83 -8.97
C ALA A 25 9.80 -2.05 -9.81
N ILE A 26 9.38 -1.05 -10.61
CA ILE A 26 10.27 -0.39 -11.57
C ILE A 26 10.16 1.14 -11.59
N TRP A 27 9.19 1.75 -10.93
CA TRP A 27 8.90 3.18 -11.09
C TRP A 27 10.03 4.09 -10.57
N VAL A 28 10.73 3.70 -9.50
CA VAL A 28 11.89 4.44 -9.00
C VAL A 28 13.01 4.41 -10.03
N LEU A 29 13.33 3.23 -10.58
CA LEU A 29 14.32 3.09 -11.64
C LEU A 29 13.94 3.86 -12.90
N TYR A 30 12.66 3.84 -13.27
CA TYR A 30 12.17 4.60 -14.41
C TYR A 30 12.42 6.10 -14.26
N LEU A 31 12.10 6.66 -13.10
CA LEU A 31 12.34 8.08 -12.83
C LEU A 31 13.84 8.40 -12.74
N SER A 32 14.63 7.51 -12.14
CA SER A 32 16.10 7.64 -12.11
C SER A 32 16.69 7.65 -13.54
N CYS A 33 16.23 6.75 -14.40
CA CYS A 33 16.64 6.72 -15.82
C CYS A 33 16.18 7.95 -16.63
N LYS A 34 15.09 8.61 -16.20
CA LYS A 34 14.68 9.91 -16.76
C LYS A 34 15.53 11.10 -16.25
N GLY A 35 16.47 10.85 -15.36
CA GLY A 35 17.39 11.87 -14.81
C GLY A 35 16.88 12.56 -13.56
N PHE A 36 15.80 12.07 -12.92
CA PHE A 36 15.37 12.59 -11.64
C PHE A 36 16.30 12.11 -10.52
N SER A 37 16.70 13.02 -9.65
CA SER A 37 17.48 12.69 -8.47
C SER A 37 16.65 11.91 -7.44
N LEU A 38 17.30 11.15 -6.54
CA LEU A 38 16.61 10.43 -5.49
C LEU A 38 15.78 11.35 -4.58
N THR A 39 16.24 12.58 -4.36
CA THR A 39 15.48 13.61 -3.65
C THR A 39 14.20 13.98 -4.40
N GLN A 40 14.27 14.19 -5.71
CA GLN A 40 13.09 14.51 -6.53
C GLN A 40 12.11 13.34 -6.57
N ILE A 41 12.59 12.11 -6.69
CA ILE A 41 11.78 10.89 -6.62
C ILE A 41 11.07 10.82 -5.27
N GLY A 42 11.80 11.10 -4.18
CA GLY A 42 11.23 11.17 -2.85
C GLY A 42 10.14 12.23 -2.70
N LEU A 43 10.35 13.42 -3.27
CA LEU A 43 9.37 14.51 -3.24
C LEU A 43 8.10 14.18 -4.03
N VAL A 44 8.23 13.52 -5.18
CA VAL A 44 7.07 13.09 -5.99
C VAL A 44 6.20 12.11 -5.21
N GLU A 45 6.79 11.14 -4.52
CA GLU A 45 6.05 10.21 -3.67
C GLU A 45 5.45 10.91 -2.45
N GLY A 46 6.16 11.87 -1.86
CA GLY A 46 5.61 12.76 -0.83
C GLY A 46 4.36 13.49 -1.30
N ILE A 47 4.38 14.03 -2.52
CA ILE A 47 3.23 14.71 -3.16
C ILE A 47 2.07 13.72 -3.37
N PHE A 48 2.36 12.49 -3.82
CA PHE A 48 1.35 11.43 -3.91
C PHE A 48 0.65 11.20 -2.57
N HIS A 49 1.41 11.06 -1.50
CA HIS A 49 0.87 10.82 -0.15
C HIS A 49 0.12 12.04 0.42
N ILE A 50 0.54 13.28 0.10
CA ILE A 50 -0.23 14.49 0.41
C ILE A 50 -1.60 14.44 -0.29
N ALA A 51 -1.61 14.15 -1.58
CA ALA A 51 -2.85 14.04 -2.34
C ALA A 51 -3.74 12.93 -1.79
N LYS A 52 -3.18 11.75 -1.52
CA LYS A 52 -3.91 10.61 -0.94
C LYS A 52 -4.50 10.96 0.42
N PHE A 53 -3.73 11.58 1.32
CA PHE A 53 -4.18 12.00 2.64
C PHE A 53 -5.38 12.97 2.55
N ILE A 54 -5.31 13.95 1.66
CA ILE A 54 -6.38 14.94 1.47
C ILE A 54 -7.63 14.30 0.85
N LEU A 55 -7.45 13.38 -0.09
CA LEU A 55 -8.54 12.80 -0.87
C LEU A 55 -9.23 11.61 -0.18
N GLU A 56 -8.63 10.98 0.83
CA GLU A 56 -9.16 9.76 1.46
C GLU A 56 -10.62 9.91 1.92
N ILE A 57 -10.94 10.96 2.65
CA ILE A 57 -12.29 11.19 3.15
C ILE A 57 -13.25 11.73 2.08
N PRO A 58 -12.88 12.75 1.25
CA PRO A 58 -13.74 13.23 0.18
C PRO A 58 -14.14 12.15 -0.83
N THR A 59 -13.21 11.27 -1.22
CA THR A 59 -13.52 10.23 -2.21
C THR A 59 -14.46 9.16 -1.68
N GLY A 60 -14.39 8.83 -0.38
CA GLY A 60 -15.36 7.97 0.27
C GLY A 60 -16.78 8.55 0.20
N ALA A 61 -16.93 9.85 0.52
CA ALA A 61 -18.21 10.53 0.42
C ALA A 61 -18.71 10.64 -1.04
N ILE A 62 -17.81 10.89 -2.00
CA ILE A 62 -18.13 10.89 -3.43
C ILE A 62 -18.67 9.51 -3.85
N ALA A 63 -18.05 8.43 -3.40
CA ALA A 63 -18.48 7.08 -3.70
C ALA A 63 -19.86 6.75 -3.13
N ASP A 64 -20.21 7.29 -1.96
CA ASP A 64 -21.53 7.14 -1.34
C ASP A 64 -22.62 7.86 -2.13
N ILE A 65 -22.31 9.03 -2.73
CA ILE A 65 -23.27 9.89 -3.43
C ILE A 65 -23.40 9.53 -4.91
N LEU A 66 -22.27 9.43 -5.63
CA LEU A 66 -22.26 9.12 -7.06
C LEU A 66 -22.52 7.64 -7.33
N GLY A 67 -22.34 6.80 -6.33
CA GLY A 67 -22.42 5.34 -6.41
C GLY A 67 -21.07 4.67 -6.61
N ARG A 68 -20.98 3.45 -6.13
CA ARG A 68 -19.71 2.64 -6.13
C ARG A 68 -19.20 2.39 -7.54
N LYS A 69 -20.10 2.03 -8.46
CA LYS A 69 -19.79 1.81 -9.89
C LYS A 69 -19.13 3.03 -10.52
N ASN A 70 -19.72 4.22 -10.34
CA ASN A 70 -19.20 5.45 -10.96
C ASN A 70 -17.84 5.84 -10.40
N SER A 71 -17.61 5.60 -9.10
CA SER A 71 -16.31 5.80 -8.48
C SER A 71 -15.24 4.87 -9.06
N LEU A 72 -15.57 3.59 -9.30
CA LEU A 72 -14.66 2.65 -9.95
C LEU A 72 -14.36 3.06 -11.40
N ILE A 73 -15.35 3.52 -12.16
CA ILE A 73 -15.15 4.04 -13.53
C ILE A 73 -14.22 5.25 -13.50
N ALA A 74 -14.47 6.23 -12.65
CA ALA A 74 -13.64 7.43 -12.51
C ALA A 74 -12.20 7.06 -12.10
N SER A 75 -12.05 6.14 -11.15
CA SER A 75 -10.74 5.61 -10.74
C SER A 75 -9.96 5.07 -11.94
N ARG A 76 -10.55 4.21 -12.76
CA ARG A 76 -9.84 3.61 -13.91
C ARG A 76 -9.49 4.63 -15.00
N ILE A 77 -10.33 5.65 -15.23
CA ILE A 77 -10.02 6.77 -16.13
C ILE A 77 -8.78 7.52 -15.60
N LEU A 78 -8.75 7.83 -14.30
CA LEU A 78 -7.61 8.52 -13.69
C LEU A 78 -6.34 7.67 -13.73
N ALA A 79 -6.43 6.35 -13.48
CA ALA A 79 -5.29 5.43 -13.62
C ALA A 79 -4.71 5.43 -15.05
N PHE A 80 -5.59 5.40 -16.05
CA PHE A 80 -5.18 5.49 -17.46
C PHE A 80 -4.48 6.82 -17.76
N LEU A 81 -5.06 7.95 -17.32
CA LEU A 81 -4.46 9.28 -17.52
C LEU A 81 -3.11 9.40 -16.81
N SER A 82 -3.00 8.89 -15.58
CA SER A 82 -1.71 8.84 -14.86
C SER A 82 -0.66 8.05 -15.65
N SER A 83 -1.01 6.88 -16.18
CA SER A 83 -0.09 6.08 -16.99
C SER A 83 0.37 6.82 -18.25
N LEU A 84 -0.51 7.58 -18.93
CA LEU A 84 -0.13 8.40 -20.08
C LEU A 84 0.83 9.53 -19.67
N ILE A 85 0.57 10.21 -18.55
CA ILE A 85 1.47 11.25 -18.06
C ILE A 85 2.84 10.67 -17.73
N MET A 86 2.90 9.46 -17.14
CA MET A 86 4.19 8.80 -16.88
C MET A 86 4.95 8.47 -18.16
N ILE A 87 4.27 8.11 -19.25
CA ILE A 87 4.91 7.86 -20.56
C ILE A 87 5.50 9.13 -21.15
N PHE A 88 4.70 10.20 -21.23
CA PHE A 88 5.02 11.40 -21.99
C PHE A 88 5.66 12.52 -21.15
N GLY A 89 5.41 12.54 -19.83
CA GLY A 89 5.93 13.56 -18.93
C GLY A 89 7.45 13.49 -18.77
N ASN A 90 8.12 14.62 -18.86
CA ASN A 90 9.57 14.73 -18.74
C ASN A 90 10.00 15.75 -17.67
N SER A 91 9.10 16.63 -17.24
CA SER A 91 9.35 17.60 -16.18
C SER A 91 8.89 17.09 -14.82
N PHE A 92 9.50 17.60 -13.74
CA PHE A 92 9.09 17.30 -12.37
C PHE A 92 7.60 17.58 -12.13
N GLY A 93 7.10 18.72 -12.66
CA GLY A 93 5.70 19.10 -12.49
C GLY A 93 4.73 18.13 -13.17
N GLU A 94 5.07 17.63 -14.38
CA GLU A 94 4.24 16.64 -15.08
C GLU A 94 4.22 15.30 -14.33
N ILE A 95 5.36 14.83 -13.87
CA ILE A 95 5.44 13.58 -13.09
C ILE A 95 4.68 13.73 -11.78
N ALA A 96 4.85 14.86 -11.05
CA ALA A 96 4.08 15.13 -9.84
C ALA A 96 2.56 15.16 -10.10
N LEU A 97 2.11 15.73 -11.23
CA LEU A 97 0.71 15.69 -11.64
C LEU A 97 0.24 14.24 -11.89
N GLY A 98 1.05 13.41 -12.54
CA GLY A 98 0.78 11.99 -12.74
C GLY A 98 0.57 11.27 -11.40
N PHE A 99 1.40 11.54 -10.40
CA PHE A 99 1.29 10.96 -9.07
C PHE A 99 0.06 11.47 -8.30
N ILE A 100 -0.31 12.76 -8.41
CA ILE A 100 -1.55 13.30 -7.84
C ILE A 100 -2.77 12.59 -8.45
N ILE A 101 -2.79 12.41 -9.77
CA ILE A 101 -3.89 11.72 -10.47
C ILE A 101 -3.93 10.24 -10.06
N SER A 102 -2.78 9.58 -9.89
CA SER A 102 -2.69 8.22 -9.38
C SER A 102 -3.25 8.11 -7.96
N ALA A 103 -2.91 9.05 -7.07
CA ALA A 103 -3.46 9.11 -5.72
C ALA A 103 -4.98 9.25 -5.73
N ALA A 104 -5.53 10.12 -6.58
CA ALA A 104 -6.98 10.28 -6.74
C ALA A 104 -7.65 9.00 -7.26
N SER A 105 -7.00 8.31 -8.21
CA SER A 105 -7.46 7.01 -8.71
C SER A 105 -7.56 5.98 -7.58
N LEU A 106 -6.49 5.82 -6.80
CA LEU A 106 -6.45 4.85 -5.71
C LEU A 106 -7.45 5.19 -4.60
N SER A 107 -7.60 6.46 -4.25
CA SER A 107 -8.56 6.89 -3.23
C SER A 107 -10.01 6.65 -3.66
N LEU A 108 -10.36 6.82 -4.94
CA LEU A 108 -11.69 6.50 -5.48
C LEU A 108 -11.95 4.99 -5.56
N ASN A 109 -10.90 4.19 -5.79
CA ASN A 109 -11.02 2.73 -5.81
C ASN A 109 -11.20 2.17 -4.39
N SER A 110 -10.43 2.70 -3.44
CA SER A 110 -10.45 2.30 -2.03
C SER A 110 -11.86 2.41 -1.46
N GLY A 111 -12.31 1.36 -0.76
CA GLY A 111 -13.65 1.30 -0.18
C GLY A 111 -14.80 1.10 -1.18
N SER A 112 -14.73 1.65 -2.40
CA SER A 112 -15.79 1.48 -3.42
C SER A 112 -15.88 0.04 -3.90
N GLU A 113 -14.77 -0.60 -4.10
CA GLU A 113 -14.61 -1.96 -4.57
C GLU A 113 -15.15 -2.97 -3.55
N GLU A 114 -14.74 -2.86 -2.29
CA GLU A 114 -15.22 -3.75 -1.22
C GLU A 114 -16.70 -3.54 -0.93
N ALA A 115 -17.14 -2.27 -0.89
CA ALA A 115 -18.51 -1.93 -0.63
C ALA A 115 -19.46 -2.43 -1.73
N LEU A 116 -19.06 -2.37 -3.02
CA LEU A 116 -19.87 -2.88 -4.12
C LEU A 116 -20.19 -4.38 -3.95
N VAL A 117 -19.22 -5.18 -3.57
CA VAL A 117 -19.39 -6.61 -3.34
C VAL A 117 -20.23 -6.87 -2.11
N TYR A 118 -19.93 -6.18 -1.00
CA TYR A 118 -20.69 -6.33 0.23
C TYR A 118 -22.16 -5.98 0.04
N ASP A 119 -22.45 -4.83 -0.58
CA ASP A 119 -23.81 -4.36 -0.87
C ASP A 119 -24.54 -5.31 -1.83
N SER A 120 -23.84 -5.87 -2.81
CA SER A 120 -24.42 -6.88 -3.72
C SER A 120 -24.80 -8.17 -2.98
N LEU A 121 -23.94 -8.67 -2.11
CA LEU A 121 -24.21 -9.86 -1.27
C LEU A 121 -25.37 -9.60 -0.29
N LYS A 122 -25.39 -8.42 0.33
CA LYS A 122 -26.44 -8.00 1.26
C LYS A 122 -27.80 -7.96 0.56
N ALA A 123 -27.88 -7.34 -0.62
CA ALA A 123 -29.10 -7.28 -1.41
C ALA A 123 -29.58 -8.66 -1.93
N LEU A 124 -28.69 -9.65 -1.99
CA LEU A 124 -29.00 -11.05 -2.30
C LEU A 124 -29.36 -11.89 -1.07
N GLY A 125 -29.25 -11.35 0.16
CA GLY A 125 -29.43 -12.11 1.40
C GLY A 125 -28.28 -13.11 1.68
N LYS A 126 -27.09 -12.87 1.09
CA LYS A 126 -25.90 -13.75 1.16
C LYS A 126 -24.76 -13.14 1.93
N GLU A 127 -25.00 -12.28 2.90
CA GLU A 127 -23.97 -11.59 3.70
C GLU A 127 -22.95 -12.54 4.33
N LYS A 128 -23.40 -13.72 4.74
CA LYS A 128 -22.55 -14.77 5.35
C LYS A 128 -21.46 -15.29 4.39
N GLU A 129 -21.66 -15.16 3.08
CA GLU A 129 -20.69 -15.57 2.07
C GLU A 129 -19.56 -14.55 1.90
N TYR A 130 -19.68 -13.33 2.46
CA TYR A 130 -18.71 -12.24 2.27
C TYR A 130 -17.29 -12.64 2.66
N ILE A 131 -17.09 -13.33 3.79
CA ILE A 131 -15.76 -13.78 4.23
C ILE A 131 -15.11 -14.69 3.18
N LYS A 132 -15.89 -15.64 2.62
CA LYS A 132 -15.42 -16.55 1.58
C LYS A 132 -15.07 -15.81 0.29
N VAL A 133 -15.96 -14.92 -0.16
CA VAL A 133 -15.76 -14.12 -1.38
C VAL A 133 -14.53 -13.22 -1.24
N ASN A 134 -14.40 -12.51 -0.12
CA ASN A 134 -13.27 -11.63 0.13
C ASN A 134 -11.94 -12.39 0.24
N GLY A 135 -11.96 -13.61 0.80
CA GLY A 135 -10.79 -14.48 0.83
C GLY A 135 -10.29 -14.87 -0.57
N ILE A 136 -11.21 -15.18 -1.49
CA ILE A 136 -10.87 -15.46 -2.90
C ILE A 136 -10.33 -14.20 -3.59
N LEU A 137 -10.96 -13.04 -3.35
CA LEU A 137 -10.53 -11.78 -3.92
C LEU A 137 -9.10 -11.41 -3.50
N ASN A 138 -8.80 -11.53 -2.20
CA ASN A 138 -7.44 -11.28 -1.70
C ASN A 138 -6.41 -12.23 -2.30
N PHE A 139 -6.76 -13.52 -2.45
CA PHE A 139 -5.89 -14.48 -3.13
C PHE A 139 -5.61 -14.07 -4.58
N LEU A 140 -6.63 -13.61 -5.32
CA LEU A 140 -6.48 -13.16 -6.70
C LEU A 140 -5.61 -11.89 -6.80
N ILE A 141 -5.72 -10.97 -5.84
CA ILE A 141 -4.87 -9.77 -5.75
C ILE A 141 -3.40 -10.16 -5.57
N GLU A 142 -3.10 -11.03 -4.62
CA GLU A 142 -1.73 -11.48 -4.35
C GLU A 142 -1.11 -12.19 -5.58
N VAL A 143 -1.88 -13.07 -6.23
CA VAL A 143 -1.44 -13.74 -7.44
C VAL A 143 -1.17 -12.73 -8.56
N ALA A 144 -2.08 -11.76 -8.77
CA ALA A 144 -1.93 -10.73 -9.78
C ALA A 144 -0.67 -9.87 -9.54
N GLN A 145 -0.39 -9.50 -8.30
CA GLN A 145 0.79 -8.70 -7.94
C GLN A 145 2.10 -9.45 -8.17
N ILE A 146 2.18 -10.73 -7.83
CA ILE A 146 3.36 -11.56 -8.11
C ILE A 146 3.67 -11.59 -9.61
N PHE A 147 2.65 -11.87 -10.44
CA PHE A 147 2.80 -11.86 -11.91
C PHE A 147 3.16 -10.47 -12.43
N ALA A 148 2.54 -9.43 -11.89
CA ALA A 148 2.77 -8.05 -12.28
C ALA A 148 4.22 -7.62 -12.07
N VAL A 149 4.78 -7.87 -10.90
CA VAL A 149 6.17 -7.56 -10.55
C VAL A 149 7.14 -8.23 -11.53
N PHE A 150 6.95 -9.52 -11.80
CA PHE A 150 7.81 -10.26 -12.70
C PHE A 150 7.70 -9.76 -14.15
N ILE A 151 6.47 -9.62 -14.67
CA ILE A 151 6.24 -9.13 -16.04
C ILE A 151 6.76 -7.70 -16.19
N GLY A 152 6.56 -6.84 -15.19
CA GLY A 152 7.06 -5.47 -15.18
C GLY A 152 8.58 -5.39 -15.31
N GLY A 153 9.31 -6.24 -14.57
CA GLY A 153 10.76 -6.35 -14.68
C GLY A 153 11.20 -6.75 -16.10
N VAL A 154 10.63 -7.84 -16.64
CA VAL A 154 10.96 -8.34 -17.98
C VAL A 154 10.64 -7.30 -19.08
N LEU A 155 9.47 -6.67 -19.04
CA LEU A 155 9.10 -5.65 -20.00
C LEU A 155 10.01 -4.42 -19.92
N SER A 156 10.42 -4.04 -18.71
CA SER A 156 11.29 -2.88 -18.51
C SER A 156 12.72 -3.11 -19.01
N ASP A 157 13.21 -4.36 -19.07
CA ASP A 157 14.49 -4.68 -19.70
C ASP A 157 14.48 -4.37 -21.20
N ILE A 158 13.31 -4.49 -21.84
CA ILE A 158 13.12 -4.11 -23.23
C ILE A 158 12.99 -2.58 -23.33
N ASN A 159 12.00 -2.01 -22.65
CA ASN A 159 11.74 -0.58 -22.61
C ASN A 159 10.78 -0.24 -21.46
N PHE A 160 11.13 0.75 -20.63
CA PHE A 160 10.24 1.25 -19.55
C PHE A 160 8.89 1.78 -20.05
N GLN A 161 8.88 2.46 -21.20
CA GLN A 161 7.65 3.00 -21.78
C GLN A 161 6.67 1.88 -22.15
N LEU A 162 7.19 0.71 -22.53
CA LEU A 162 6.37 -0.48 -22.81
C LEU A 162 5.62 -0.93 -21.53
N SER A 163 6.29 -0.94 -20.37
CA SER A 163 5.65 -1.29 -19.09
C SER A 163 4.51 -0.32 -18.76
N TYR A 164 4.72 0.98 -18.91
CA TYR A 164 3.66 1.98 -18.71
C TYR A 164 2.56 1.91 -19.78
N GLY A 165 2.90 1.55 -21.03
CA GLY A 165 1.92 1.29 -22.09
C GLY A 165 1.01 0.12 -21.76
N VAL A 166 1.58 -0.99 -21.24
CA VAL A 166 0.80 -2.14 -20.76
C VAL A 166 -0.03 -1.77 -19.53
N ALA A 167 0.48 -0.95 -18.60
CA ALA A 167 -0.29 -0.45 -17.47
C ALA A 167 -1.51 0.38 -17.92
N ALA A 168 -1.35 1.21 -18.96
CA ALA A 168 -2.46 1.96 -19.56
C ALA A 168 -3.51 1.00 -20.17
N ILE A 169 -3.09 -0.05 -20.87
CA ILE A 169 -3.99 -1.08 -21.43
C ILE A 169 -4.74 -1.81 -20.30
N ILE A 170 -4.06 -2.18 -19.22
CA ILE A 170 -4.67 -2.81 -18.03
C ILE A 170 -5.73 -1.88 -17.42
N SER A 171 -5.43 -0.58 -17.32
CA SER A 171 -6.37 0.41 -16.82
C SER A 171 -7.62 0.52 -17.71
N LEU A 172 -7.46 0.51 -19.04
CA LEU A 172 -8.56 0.48 -19.99
C LEU A 172 -9.38 -0.83 -19.92
N ALA A 173 -8.71 -1.97 -19.78
CA ALA A 173 -9.39 -3.26 -19.61
C ALA A 173 -10.24 -3.26 -18.32
N SER A 174 -9.68 -2.75 -17.22
CA SER A 174 -10.38 -2.60 -15.94
C SER A 174 -11.55 -1.61 -16.04
N LEU A 175 -11.39 -0.53 -16.83
CA LEU A 175 -12.47 0.43 -17.13
C LEU A 175 -13.63 -0.26 -17.85
N ILE A 176 -13.34 -1.03 -18.89
CA ILE A 176 -14.38 -1.77 -19.66
C ILE A 176 -15.15 -2.72 -18.74
N ILE A 177 -14.44 -3.44 -17.84
CA ILE A 177 -15.08 -4.33 -16.87
C ILE A 177 -15.96 -3.54 -15.91
N SER A 178 -15.47 -2.39 -15.41
CA SER A 178 -16.22 -1.54 -14.46
C SER A 178 -17.55 -1.02 -15.03
N LEU A 179 -17.64 -0.80 -16.33
CA LEU A 179 -18.89 -0.45 -17.00
C LEU A 179 -19.97 -1.54 -16.86
N GLY A 180 -19.55 -2.80 -16.71
CA GLY A 180 -20.43 -3.96 -16.54
C GLY A 180 -21.05 -4.09 -15.15
N PHE A 181 -20.57 -3.38 -14.13
CA PHE A 181 -21.15 -3.38 -12.80
C PHE A 181 -22.55 -2.78 -12.77
N TYR A 182 -23.33 -3.21 -11.79
CA TYR A 182 -24.66 -2.68 -11.51
C TYR A 182 -24.67 -2.01 -10.14
N GLU A 183 -25.14 -0.77 -10.08
CA GLU A 183 -25.28 -0.04 -8.83
C GLU A 183 -26.43 -0.60 -7.99
N SER A 184 -26.17 -1.02 -6.75
CA SER A 184 -27.18 -1.61 -5.90
C SER A 184 -28.01 -0.57 -5.11
N ASN A 185 -27.35 0.47 -4.60
CA ASN A 185 -27.97 1.52 -3.81
C ASN A 185 -27.19 2.84 -3.93
N LYS A 186 -27.91 3.97 -3.90
CA LYS A 186 -27.33 5.30 -3.72
C LYS A 186 -27.72 5.83 -2.34
N SER A 187 -26.78 6.44 -1.64
CA SER A 187 -27.07 7.13 -0.39
C SER A 187 -27.89 8.40 -0.65
N ASN A 188 -28.89 8.65 0.19
CA ASN A 188 -29.66 9.88 0.18
C ASN A 188 -29.06 10.99 1.07
N LEU A 189 -27.88 10.73 1.69
CA LEU A 189 -27.21 11.67 2.59
C LEU A 189 -26.53 12.79 1.79
N LYS A 190 -26.48 13.99 2.37
CA LYS A 190 -25.73 15.11 1.80
C LYS A 190 -24.23 14.92 2.04
N GLU A 191 -23.42 15.17 1.03
CA GLU A 191 -21.96 15.04 1.06
C GLU A 191 -21.30 15.71 2.28
N LYS A 192 -21.67 16.97 2.56
CA LYS A 192 -21.12 17.72 3.68
C LYS A 192 -21.36 17.07 5.05
N ASP A 193 -22.50 16.41 5.21
CA ASP A 193 -22.84 15.74 6.47
C ASP A 193 -22.01 14.48 6.65
N ILE A 194 -21.80 13.71 5.60
CA ILE A 194 -20.97 12.48 5.60
C ILE A 194 -19.52 12.83 5.96
N ILE A 195 -18.92 13.78 5.24
CA ILE A 195 -17.55 14.24 5.44
C ILE A 195 -17.34 14.75 6.89
N LYS A 196 -18.25 15.62 7.36
CA LYS A 196 -18.18 16.20 8.71
C LYS A 196 -18.27 15.15 9.80
N VAL A 197 -19.17 14.18 9.66
CA VAL A 197 -19.34 13.09 10.63
C VAL A 197 -18.08 12.23 10.66
N HIS A 198 -17.55 11.86 9.50
CA HIS A 198 -16.35 11.03 9.42
C HIS A 198 -15.12 11.70 10.02
N PHE A 199 -14.86 12.98 9.69
CA PHE A 199 -13.77 13.75 10.33
C PHE A 199 -13.93 13.85 11.86
N LYS A 200 -15.14 14.11 12.33
CA LYS A 200 -15.42 14.19 13.77
C LYS A 200 -15.13 12.88 14.48
N GLU A 201 -15.48 11.76 13.85
CA GLU A 201 -15.24 10.43 14.39
C GLU A 201 -13.74 10.09 14.41
N CYS A 202 -13.01 10.32 13.31
CA CYS A 202 -11.55 10.16 13.28
C CYS A 202 -10.88 11.00 14.39
N PHE A 203 -11.26 12.26 14.53
CA PHE A 203 -10.70 13.14 15.56
C PHE A 203 -11.03 12.67 16.98
N ARG A 204 -12.24 12.15 17.20
CA ARG A 204 -12.64 11.56 18.48
C ARG A 204 -11.77 10.35 18.84
N ILE A 205 -11.52 9.46 17.87
CA ILE A 205 -10.67 8.29 18.08
C ILE A 205 -9.24 8.72 18.41
N ILE A 206 -8.65 9.63 17.64
CA ILE A 206 -7.30 10.15 17.89
C ILE A 206 -7.15 10.71 19.30
N LYS A 207 -8.17 11.45 19.78
CA LYS A 207 -8.11 12.12 21.08
C LYS A 207 -8.31 11.16 22.26
N ASN A 208 -9.20 10.19 22.11
CA ASN A 208 -9.66 9.36 23.23
C ASN A 208 -8.95 8.01 23.32
N GLU A 209 -8.60 7.41 22.18
CA GLU A 209 -8.07 6.03 22.10
C GLU A 209 -6.53 6.02 22.03
N LYS A 210 -5.88 6.55 23.10
CA LYS A 210 -4.41 6.69 23.13
C LYS A 210 -3.66 5.36 22.93
N ARG A 211 -4.17 4.24 23.45
CA ARG A 211 -3.55 2.93 23.32
C ARG A 211 -3.57 2.45 21.88
N LEU A 212 -4.70 2.64 21.20
CA LEU A 212 -4.87 2.33 19.79
C LEU A 212 -3.90 3.16 18.95
N MET A 213 -3.87 4.48 19.16
CA MET A 213 -2.98 5.36 18.41
C MET A 213 -1.51 4.99 18.56
N LYS A 214 -1.07 4.58 19.78
CA LYS A 214 0.30 4.09 19.98
C LYS A 214 0.61 2.85 19.12
N ILE A 215 -0.32 1.91 19.01
CA ILE A 215 -0.15 0.70 18.20
C ILE A 215 -0.13 1.03 16.71
N MET A 216 -1.06 1.89 16.26
CA MET A 216 -1.13 2.32 14.86
C MET A 216 0.13 3.10 14.44
N ILE A 217 0.62 4.03 15.26
CA ILE A 217 1.87 4.77 14.99
C ILE A 217 3.05 3.82 14.90
N TYR A 218 3.16 2.88 15.85
CA TYR A 218 4.22 1.90 15.88
C TYR A 218 4.30 1.06 14.59
N PHE A 219 3.19 0.43 14.20
CA PHE A 219 3.14 -0.32 12.96
C PHE A 219 3.21 0.57 11.72
N GLY A 220 2.64 1.77 11.80
CA GLY A 220 2.73 2.77 10.75
C GLY A 220 4.18 3.15 10.42
N ILE A 221 5.02 3.38 11.42
CA ILE A 221 6.47 3.64 11.24
C ILE A 221 7.15 2.41 10.63
N LEU A 222 6.91 1.21 11.17
CA LEU A 222 7.49 -0.03 10.65
C LEU A 222 7.16 -0.23 9.17
N PHE A 223 5.88 -0.11 8.80
CA PHE A 223 5.44 -0.31 7.42
C PHE A 223 5.89 0.82 6.49
N SER A 224 5.94 2.07 6.97
CA SER A 224 6.47 3.18 6.17
C SER A 224 7.96 3.03 5.87
N ILE A 225 8.75 2.55 6.82
CA ILE A 225 10.17 2.26 6.63
C ILE A 225 10.36 1.08 5.68
N ASP A 226 9.59 -0.02 5.83
CA ASP A 226 9.65 -1.16 4.88
C ASP A 226 9.26 -0.72 3.47
N THR A 227 8.16 0.01 3.30
CA THR A 227 7.69 0.48 1.99
C THR A 227 8.74 1.38 1.33
N THR A 228 9.33 2.29 2.10
CA THR A 228 10.39 3.16 1.60
C THR A 228 11.62 2.36 1.19
N ALA A 229 12.07 1.44 2.04
CA ALA A 229 13.19 0.56 1.73
C ALA A 229 12.89 -0.35 0.52
N HIS A 230 11.65 -0.85 0.39
CA HIS A 230 11.19 -1.64 -0.74
C HIS A 230 11.36 -0.88 -2.06
N PHE A 231 10.92 0.37 -2.14
CA PHE A 231 11.01 1.14 -3.38
C PHE A 231 12.45 1.59 -3.70
N TYR A 232 13.21 2.07 -2.71
CA TYR A 232 14.60 2.47 -2.97
C TYR A 232 15.56 1.29 -3.18
N MET A 233 15.17 0.06 -2.78
CA MET A 233 15.93 -1.14 -3.10
C MET A 233 16.06 -1.38 -4.62
N GLN A 234 15.13 -0.92 -5.42
CA GLN A 234 15.20 -0.96 -6.89
C GLN A 234 16.50 -0.28 -7.38
N GLU A 235 16.73 0.94 -6.95
CA GLU A 235 17.90 1.72 -7.32
C GLU A 235 19.19 1.15 -6.69
N TYR A 236 19.09 0.66 -5.45
CA TYR A 236 20.23 0.05 -4.78
C TYR A 236 20.74 -1.20 -5.49
N LEU A 237 19.84 -2.08 -5.94
CA LEU A 237 20.18 -3.27 -6.72
C LEU A 237 20.69 -2.88 -8.12
N SER A 238 20.09 -1.89 -8.77
CA SER A 238 20.57 -1.38 -10.05
C SER A 238 21.99 -0.82 -9.95
N SER A 239 22.33 -0.19 -8.81
CA SER A 239 23.71 0.27 -8.54
C SER A 239 24.73 -0.86 -8.31
N MET A 240 24.27 -2.10 -8.25
CA MET A 240 25.08 -3.33 -8.17
C MET A 240 25.05 -4.13 -9.49
N ASP A 241 24.67 -3.49 -10.60
CA ASP A 241 24.61 -4.04 -11.95
C ASP A 241 23.57 -5.14 -12.17
N PHE A 242 22.56 -5.25 -11.29
CA PHE A 242 21.44 -6.16 -11.51
C PHE A 242 20.53 -5.67 -12.61
N THR A 243 20.14 -6.57 -13.51
CA THR A 243 19.10 -6.32 -14.51
C THR A 243 17.73 -6.14 -13.85
N ARG A 244 16.79 -5.50 -14.54
CA ARG A 244 15.46 -5.24 -14.00
C ARG A 244 14.67 -6.53 -13.76
N SER A 245 14.87 -7.54 -14.61
CA SER A 245 14.29 -8.89 -14.40
C SER A 245 14.86 -9.57 -13.17
N GLU A 246 16.15 -9.44 -12.89
CA GLU A 246 16.76 -9.98 -11.67
C GLU A 246 16.25 -9.25 -10.42
N ILE A 247 16.14 -7.92 -10.49
CA ILE A 247 15.51 -7.12 -9.42
C ILE A 247 14.08 -7.60 -9.17
N ALA A 248 13.28 -7.75 -10.23
CA ALA A 248 11.92 -8.28 -10.11
C ALA A 248 11.88 -9.68 -9.49
N GLY A 249 12.81 -10.56 -9.85
CA GLY A 249 12.95 -11.89 -9.25
C GLY A 249 13.21 -11.83 -7.73
N ILE A 250 14.08 -10.92 -7.28
CA ILE A 250 14.37 -10.67 -5.86
C ILE A 250 13.09 -10.21 -5.13
N PHE A 251 12.33 -9.31 -5.73
CA PHE A 251 11.07 -8.80 -5.18
C PHE A 251 9.99 -9.89 -5.10
N VAL A 252 9.89 -10.76 -6.10
CA VAL A 252 9.02 -11.94 -6.06
C VAL A 252 9.39 -12.86 -4.90
N ILE A 253 10.67 -13.14 -4.68
CA ILE A 253 11.12 -13.97 -3.55
C ILE A 253 10.78 -13.28 -2.21
N LYS A 254 11.00 -11.96 -2.08
CA LYS A 254 10.54 -11.19 -0.89
C LYS A 254 9.05 -11.37 -0.65
N GLY A 255 8.23 -11.28 -1.71
CA GLY A 255 6.77 -11.48 -1.64
C GLY A 255 6.39 -12.89 -1.19
N ILE A 256 7.04 -13.93 -1.70
CA ILE A 256 6.83 -15.31 -1.27
C ILE A 256 7.18 -15.48 0.21
N LEU A 257 8.30 -14.93 0.66
CA LEU A 257 8.69 -14.97 2.06
C LEU A 257 7.72 -14.18 2.95
N SER A 258 7.16 -13.07 2.45
CA SER A 258 6.10 -12.31 3.13
C SER A 258 4.83 -13.15 3.30
N ALA A 259 4.40 -13.87 2.27
CA ALA A 259 3.25 -14.78 2.36
C ALA A 259 3.50 -15.92 3.37
N ILE A 260 4.72 -16.47 3.41
CA ILE A 260 5.11 -17.47 4.42
C ILE A 260 5.07 -16.86 5.83
N GLY A 261 5.63 -15.67 6.02
CA GLY A 261 5.59 -14.94 7.29
C GLY A 261 4.16 -14.70 7.78
N SER A 262 3.27 -14.26 6.90
CA SER A 262 1.86 -14.04 7.18
C SER A 262 1.15 -15.33 7.60
N LYS A 263 1.39 -16.44 6.88
CA LYS A 263 0.81 -17.75 7.21
C LYS A 263 1.19 -18.24 8.61
N TYR A 264 2.41 -18.00 9.05
CA TYR A 264 2.93 -18.47 10.33
C TYR A 264 2.95 -17.39 11.43
N ALA A 265 2.32 -16.24 11.19
CA ALA A 265 2.26 -15.13 12.14
C ALA A 265 1.72 -15.53 13.52
N TYR A 266 0.73 -16.45 13.56
CA TYR A 266 0.13 -16.95 14.80
C TYR A 266 1.17 -17.63 15.72
N ILE A 267 2.18 -18.32 15.15
CA ILE A 267 3.23 -18.97 15.95
C ILE A 267 4.06 -17.95 16.73
N PHE A 268 4.35 -16.80 16.09
CA PHE A 268 5.05 -15.71 16.77
C PHE A 268 4.18 -15.13 17.89
N HIS A 269 2.88 -14.96 17.65
CA HIS A 269 1.95 -14.46 18.65
C HIS A 269 1.86 -15.41 19.87
N ASP A 270 1.67 -16.71 19.62
CA ASP A 270 1.51 -17.71 20.68
C ASP A 270 2.74 -17.86 21.55
N LYS A 271 3.95 -17.77 20.95
CA LYS A 271 5.21 -17.94 21.68
C LYS A 271 5.68 -16.67 22.38
N LEU A 272 5.50 -15.50 21.78
CA LEU A 272 6.11 -14.25 22.25
C LEU A 272 5.09 -13.28 22.87
N GLY A 273 3.82 -13.51 22.64
CA GLY A 273 2.74 -12.59 23.01
C GLY A 273 2.84 -11.26 22.25
N LYS A 274 1.83 -10.40 22.42
CA LYS A 274 1.70 -9.12 21.67
C LYS A 274 2.95 -8.24 21.77
N LYS A 275 3.43 -7.97 22.99
CA LYS A 275 4.62 -7.12 23.21
C LYS A 275 5.90 -7.76 22.67
N GLY A 276 6.04 -9.07 22.82
CA GLY A 276 7.21 -9.81 22.34
C GLY A 276 7.30 -9.82 20.81
N VAL A 277 6.19 -10.03 20.11
CA VAL A 277 6.12 -9.98 18.64
C VAL A 277 6.51 -8.60 18.13
N MET A 278 5.93 -7.53 18.67
CA MET A 278 6.27 -6.16 18.28
C MET A 278 7.77 -5.92 18.38
N LYS A 279 8.38 -6.26 19.54
CA LYS A 279 9.84 -6.14 19.72
C LYS A 279 10.63 -6.97 18.72
N PHE A 280 10.28 -8.25 18.59
CA PHE A 280 11.01 -9.20 17.76
C PHE A 280 11.01 -8.76 16.28
N VAL A 281 9.83 -8.47 15.72
CA VAL A 281 9.71 -8.10 14.31
C VAL A 281 10.48 -6.81 14.01
N SER A 282 10.33 -5.76 14.83
CA SER A 282 11.02 -4.49 14.54
C SER A 282 12.52 -4.55 14.79
N ILE A 283 12.97 -5.28 15.81
CA ILE A 283 14.43 -5.44 16.05
C ILE A 283 15.07 -6.23 14.90
N ILE A 284 14.46 -7.34 14.48
CA ILE A 284 15.00 -8.14 13.38
C ILE A 284 14.97 -7.35 12.07
N THR A 285 13.86 -6.66 11.76
CA THR A 285 13.78 -5.78 10.59
C THR A 285 14.84 -4.67 10.64
N GLY A 286 15.04 -4.06 11.81
CA GLY A 286 16.07 -3.04 12.00
C GLY A 286 17.48 -3.60 11.77
N ILE A 287 17.80 -4.78 12.30
CA ILE A 287 19.08 -5.46 12.07
C ILE A 287 19.26 -5.78 10.58
N LEU A 288 18.24 -6.33 9.91
CA LEU A 288 18.29 -6.65 8.48
C LEU A 288 18.55 -5.39 7.64
N LEU A 289 17.90 -4.27 7.96
CA LEU A 289 18.17 -2.97 7.31
C LEU A 289 19.61 -2.51 7.55
N MET A 290 20.13 -2.65 8.76
CA MET A 290 21.54 -2.29 9.04
C MET A 290 22.53 -3.16 8.25
N VAL A 291 22.26 -4.46 8.13
CA VAL A 291 23.10 -5.40 7.36
C VAL A 291 23.07 -5.06 5.85
N MET A 292 22.02 -4.44 5.33
CA MET A 292 21.97 -3.98 3.93
C MET A 292 23.02 -2.91 3.59
N TYR A 293 23.67 -2.31 4.60
CA TYR A 293 24.88 -1.47 4.39
C TYR A 293 25.99 -2.24 3.67
N ILE A 294 26.11 -3.54 3.94
CA ILE A 294 27.07 -4.42 3.27
C ILE A 294 26.51 -4.80 1.91
N LYS A 295 27.09 -4.24 0.83
CA LYS A 295 26.68 -4.50 -0.54
C LYS A 295 26.78 -5.98 -0.93
N GLY A 296 26.06 -6.37 -1.97
CA GLY A 296 26.12 -7.70 -2.55
C GLY A 296 25.08 -8.65 -1.96
N ILE A 297 25.42 -9.94 -1.90
CA ILE A 297 24.48 -11.01 -1.52
C ILE A 297 23.88 -10.84 -0.12
N THR A 298 24.61 -10.23 0.79
CA THR A 298 24.13 -9.95 2.15
C THR A 298 22.96 -8.97 2.16
N ALA A 299 23.02 -7.90 1.35
CA ALA A 299 21.93 -6.96 1.21
C ALA A 299 20.68 -7.62 0.61
N ILE A 300 20.89 -8.48 -0.40
CA ILE A 300 19.80 -9.20 -1.07
C ILE A 300 19.11 -10.16 -0.12
N ILE A 301 19.87 -10.98 0.59
CA ILE A 301 19.31 -11.94 1.57
C ILE A 301 18.57 -11.18 2.68
N SER A 302 19.15 -10.08 3.21
CA SER A 302 18.52 -9.28 4.24
C SER A 302 17.19 -8.69 3.77
N PHE A 303 17.12 -8.15 2.54
CA PHE A 303 15.90 -7.63 1.94
C PHE A 303 14.83 -8.71 1.77
N MET A 304 15.21 -9.88 1.30
CA MET A 304 14.30 -11.02 1.16
C MET A 304 13.74 -11.47 2.53
N LEU A 305 14.60 -11.63 3.54
CA LEU A 305 14.20 -12.06 4.89
C LEU A 305 13.32 -11.00 5.59
N MET A 306 13.54 -9.72 5.31
CA MET A 306 12.69 -8.64 5.79
C MET A 306 11.24 -8.85 5.35
N GLY A 307 11.01 -9.42 4.16
CA GLY A 307 9.68 -9.81 3.69
C GLY A 307 8.95 -10.73 4.67
N ALA A 308 9.61 -11.75 5.22
CA ALA A 308 8.99 -12.67 6.18
C ALA A 308 8.58 -11.95 7.49
N MET A 309 9.39 -11.02 7.96
CA MET A 309 9.09 -10.25 9.19
C MET A 309 7.90 -9.32 8.98
N ILE A 310 7.88 -8.60 7.89
CA ILE A 310 6.79 -7.68 7.54
C ILE A 310 5.50 -8.44 7.22
N GLY A 311 5.60 -9.55 6.49
CA GLY A 311 4.46 -10.43 6.23
C GLY A 311 3.80 -10.95 7.51
N ALA A 312 4.60 -11.29 8.54
CA ALA A 312 4.06 -11.66 9.84
C ALA A 312 3.45 -10.47 10.58
N ALA A 313 4.00 -9.26 10.43
CA ALA A 313 3.51 -8.05 11.09
C ALA A 313 2.11 -7.63 10.63
N TYR A 314 1.78 -7.76 9.34
CA TYR A 314 0.51 -7.30 8.78
C TYR A 314 -0.74 -7.89 9.46
N PRO A 315 -0.95 -9.23 9.52
CA PRO A 315 -2.12 -9.80 10.16
C PRO A 315 -2.14 -9.55 11.67
N LEU A 316 -0.98 -9.48 12.31
CA LEU A 316 -0.88 -9.22 13.74
C LEU A 316 -1.23 -7.76 14.07
N SER A 317 -0.77 -6.80 13.27
CA SER A 317 -1.15 -5.38 13.37
C SER A 317 -2.67 -5.22 13.26
N SER A 318 -3.25 -5.77 12.20
CA SER A 318 -4.70 -5.74 11.97
C SER A 318 -5.48 -6.34 13.14
N ASN A 319 -5.05 -7.50 13.66
CA ASN A 319 -5.70 -8.14 14.81
C ASN A 319 -5.60 -7.24 16.06
N TYR A 320 -4.43 -6.71 16.38
CA TYR A 320 -4.21 -5.90 17.58
C TYR A 320 -4.96 -4.56 17.55
N ILE A 321 -5.17 -4.01 16.37
CA ILE A 321 -5.98 -2.80 16.16
C ILE A 321 -7.46 -3.14 16.32
N ASN A 322 -7.94 -4.21 15.66
CA ASN A 322 -9.35 -4.61 15.70
C ASN A 322 -9.84 -5.08 17.08
N GLU A 323 -8.96 -5.60 17.94
CA GLU A 323 -9.29 -5.96 19.32
C GLU A 323 -9.67 -4.75 20.19
N LEU A 324 -9.28 -3.55 19.81
CA LEU A 324 -9.45 -2.35 20.63
C LEU A 324 -10.68 -1.52 20.26
N ILE A 325 -11.36 -1.85 19.17
CA ILE A 325 -12.46 -1.03 18.64
C ILE A 325 -13.70 -1.86 18.32
N PRO A 326 -14.91 -1.32 18.61
CA PRO A 326 -16.17 -1.92 18.20
C PRO A 326 -16.28 -2.10 16.69
N SER A 327 -17.00 -3.13 16.26
CA SER A 327 -17.16 -3.48 14.84
C SER A 327 -17.76 -2.36 13.99
N GLU A 328 -18.58 -1.50 14.59
CA GLU A 328 -19.23 -0.37 13.93
C GLU A 328 -18.25 0.73 13.49
N GLN A 329 -17.07 0.80 14.10
CA GLN A 329 -16.06 1.83 13.81
C GLN A 329 -14.94 1.35 12.88
N ARG A 330 -14.99 0.11 12.40
CA ARG A 330 -13.92 -0.47 11.55
C ARG A 330 -13.64 0.31 10.28
N ALA A 331 -14.69 0.79 9.60
CA ALA A 331 -14.50 1.60 8.38
C ALA A 331 -13.74 2.89 8.65
N THR A 332 -14.09 3.59 9.74
CA THR A 332 -13.38 4.81 10.18
C THR A 332 -11.91 4.51 10.53
N LEU A 333 -11.66 3.34 11.12
CA LEU A 333 -10.31 2.88 11.46
C LEU A 333 -9.45 2.64 10.22
N ILE A 334 -9.99 1.98 9.21
CA ILE A 334 -9.27 1.71 7.96
C ILE A 334 -8.86 3.04 7.30
N SER A 335 -9.77 4.02 7.25
CA SER A 335 -9.44 5.36 6.75
C SER A 335 -8.40 6.06 7.61
N LEU A 336 -8.49 5.96 8.94
CA LEU A 336 -7.52 6.57 9.86
C LEU A 336 -6.13 5.94 9.71
N ASP A 337 -6.05 4.62 9.53
CA ASP A 337 -4.80 3.89 9.31
C ASP A 337 -4.15 4.29 7.98
N SER A 338 -4.93 4.37 6.90
CA SER A 338 -4.49 4.85 5.59
C SER A 338 -3.98 6.30 5.64
N MET A 339 -4.69 7.17 6.37
CA MET A 339 -4.27 8.57 6.57
C MET A 339 -2.99 8.67 7.39
N LEU A 340 -2.86 7.90 8.48
CA LEU A 340 -1.65 7.88 9.31
C LEU A 340 -0.44 7.39 8.52
N PHE A 341 -0.59 6.30 7.76
CA PHE A 341 0.45 5.79 6.87
C PHE A 341 0.87 6.87 5.86
N SER A 342 -0.09 7.52 5.19
CA SER A 342 0.21 8.58 4.23
C SER A 342 0.91 9.76 4.91
N PHE A 343 0.50 10.15 6.11
CA PHE A 343 1.16 11.21 6.89
C PHE A 343 2.63 10.89 7.19
N LEU A 344 2.93 9.66 7.58
CA LEU A 344 4.30 9.21 7.82
C LEU A 344 5.12 9.21 6.52
N MET A 345 4.55 8.73 5.42
CA MET A 345 5.21 8.67 4.13
C MET A 345 5.54 10.06 3.54
N ILE A 346 4.72 11.09 3.81
CA ILE A 346 5.01 12.48 3.43
C ILE A 346 6.38 12.94 3.94
N GLY A 347 6.77 12.49 5.14
CA GLY A 347 8.06 12.83 5.74
C GLY A 347 9.16 11.83 5.43
N ILE A 348 8.89 10.55 5.64
CA ILE A 348 9.91 9.48 5.59
C ILE A 348 10.47 9.32 4.16
N PHE A 349 9.61 9.24 3.16
CA PHE A 349 10.05 8.93 1.80
C PHE A 349 10.96 10.01 1.21
N PRO A 350 10.61 11.32 1.25
CA PRO A 350 11.52 12.38 0.80
C PRO A 350 12.80 12.47 1.62
N ALA A 351 12.73 12.28 2.95
CA ALA A 351 13.89 12.31 3.81
C ALA A 351 14.90 11.20 3.47
N VAL A 352 14.40 10.01 3.16
CA VAL A 352 15.22 8.87 2.73
C VAL A 352 15.83 9.13 1.35
N GLY A 353 15.07 9.67 0.40
CA GLY A 353 15.59 10.05 -0.92
C GLY A 353 16.71 11.09 -0.82
N PHE A 354 16.54 12.10 0.03
CA PHE A 354 17.58 13.09 0.32
C PHE A 354 18.81 12.46 0.96
N ALA A 355 18.63 11.62 1.99
CA ALA A 355 19.73 10.94 2.66
C ALA A 355 20.48 10.00 1.71
N ALA A 356 19.78 9.21 0.90
CA ALA A 356 20.38 8.31 -0.07
C ALA A 356 21.21 9.02 -1.14
N GLN A 357 20.77 10.21 -1.56
CA GLN A 357 21.50 11.04 -2.53
C GLN A 357 22.78 11.63 -1.96
N HIS A 358 22.82 12.05 -0.69
CA HIS A 358 23.94 12.79 -0.09
C HIS A 358 24.89 11.92 0.71
N LEU A 359 24.42 10.78 1.24
CA LEU A 359 25.24 9.87 2.02
C LEU A 359 25.63 8.61 1.21
N SER A 360 24.75 7.74 1.04
CA SER A 360 24.70 6.55 0.18
C SER A 360 23.44 5.75 0.54
N MET A 361 22.96 4.91 -0.37
CA MET A 361 21.78 4.07 -0.11
C MET A 361 22.03 3.09 1.04
N GLY A 362 23.18 2.43 1.07
CA GLY A 362 23.50 1.48 2.15
C GLY A 362 23.53 2.14 3.52
N LEU A 363 24.18 3.32 3.65
CA LEU A 363 24.22 4.06 4.92
C LEU A 363 22.82 4.54 5.32
N THR A 364 22.01 4.92 4.36
CA THR A 364 20.61 5.32 4.62
C THR A 364 19.81 4.16 5.18
N PHE A 365 19.92 2.94 4.62
CA PHE A 365 19.27 1.76 5.18
C PHE A 365 19.77 1.44 6.59
N MET A 366 21.06 1.60 6.86
CA MET A 366 21.62 1.43 8.20
C MET A 366 21.00 2.41 9.20
N ILE A 367 20.85 3.68 8.83
CA ILE A 367 20.21 4.71 9.65
C ILE A 367 18.73 4.35 9.93
N LEU A 368 17.99 3.91 8.91
CA LEU A 368 16.59 3.48 9.08
C LEU A 368 16.49 2.29 10.04
N GLY A 369 17.40 1.32 9.94
CA GLY A 369 17.45 0.19 10.85
C GLY A 369 17.73 0.62 12.29
N PHE A 370 18.65 1.57 12.49
CA PHE A 370 18.92 2.15 13.80
C PHE A 370 17.70 2.88 14.37
N ILE A 371 16.99 3.68 13.56
CA ILE A 371 15.76 4.38 13.96
C ILE A 371 14.71 3.38 14.44
N LEU A 372 14.48 2.27 13.72
CA LEU A 372 13.54 1.23 14.15
C LEU A 372 13.91 0.61 15.50
N ILE A 373 15.19 0.33 15.73
CA ILE A 373 15.65 -0.23 17.00
C ILE A 373 15.45 0.76 18.15
N VAL A 374 15.78 2.04 17.93
CA VAL A 374 15.57 3.11 18.92
C VAL A 374 14.08 3.30 19.21
N GLU A 375 13.22 3.27 18.20
CA GLU A 375 11.75 3.35 18.36
C GLU A 375 11.24 2.24 19.29
N VAL A 376 11.67 1.00 19.06
CA VAL A 376 11.30 -0.13 19.91
C VAL A 376 11.73 0.10 21.35
N ILE A 377 12.98 0.50 21.55
CA ILE A 377 13.53 0.76 22.90
C ILE A 377 12.70 1.85 23.59
N ALA A 378 12.44 2.96 22.90
CA ALA A 378 11.64 4.07 23.43
C ALA A 378 10.19 3.65 23.74
N ALA A 379 9.53 2.94 22.82
CA ALA A 379 8.15 2.50 22.99
C ALA A 379 7.94 1.56 24.17
N PHE A 380 8.97 0.77 24.54
CA PHE A 380 8.88 -0.21 25.63
C PHE A 380 9.52 0.26 26.92
N TYR A 381 10.44 1.19 26.91
CA TYR A 381 11.01 1.81 28.12
C TYR A 381 9.99 2.72 28.80
N TYR A 382 9.30 3.56 28.03
CA TYR A 382 8.28 4.49 28.55
C TYR A 382 7.03 3.79 29.10
N ASN A 383 6.74 2.55 28.68
CA ASN A 383 5.62 1.76 29.19
C ASN A 383 5.95 0.96 30.47
N ARG A 384 7.17 1.08 31.01
CA ARG A 384 7.54 0.44 32.27
C ARG A 384 7.07 1.25 33.50
N ASP A 385 6.88 2.55 33.31
CA ASP A 385 6.50 3.48 34.37
C ASP A 385 4.97 3.76 34.44
N SER A 386 4.19 3.04 33.65
CA SER A 386 2.72 3.21 33.59
C SER A 386 1.92 1.93 33.96
N ASN A 387 2.53 1.00 34.69
CA ASN A 387 1.83 -0.16 35.33
C ASN A 387 1.85 -0.03 36.84
#